data_8185c944d191281de611ccbbd3c467ee
#
_entry.id   8185c944d191281de611ccbbd3c467ee
#
_cell.length_a   1.000
_cell.length_b   1.000
_cell.length_c   1.000
_cell.angle_alpha   90.00
_cell.angle_beta   90.00
_cell.angle_gamma   90.00
#
_symmetry.space_group_name_H-M   'P 1'
#
loop_
_entity.id
_entity.type
_entity.pdbx_description
1 polymer ?
#
loop_
_entity_poly.entity_id
_entity_poly.type
_entity_poly.pdbx_seq_one_letter_code
_entity_poly.pdbx_strand_id
1 'polypeptide(L)'
;RVGKTALLSHFIKDKNSIYFMGIESNAKQNLENFSRSILESDSRNPAESVFLTFQSALEYVFRRSEQERIILVIDEYPYVARSSKSFSSVLQLLIDQYKDRSKLMLILCGSSMSYMEDHVLAYKAPLYGRRTAQFKILPFNFFETCHYFRNFSPSDCALIYGIAGGTPQYLLQMDDSMSVDENIKNTFLNSSSALFEEPENLLKQEVREPSLYNAIISAIATGASKLSEISTKVG
;
A
#
# COMPACT_ATOMS: atom_id res chain seq x y z
N ARG A 1 -0.08 0.82 -5.58
CA ARG A 1 -0.76 1.08 -6.86
C ARG A 1 -2.16 1.67 -6.71
N VAL A 2 -2.93 1.28 -5.67
CA VAL A 2 -4.28 1.81 -5.41
C VAL A 2 -4.31 3.16 -4.65
N GLY A 3 -3.18 3.81 -4.43
CA GLY A 3 -3.11 5.15 -3.84
C GLY A 3 -3.16 5.21 -2.31
N LYS A 4 -2.92 4.13 -1.56
CA LYS A 4 -2.92 4.12 -0.09
C LYS A 4 -2.03 5.20 0.52
N THR A 5 -0.76 5.26 0.11
CA THR A 5 0.21 6.24 0.58
C THR A 5 -0.22 7.68 0.28
N ALA A 6 -0.75 7.94 -0.93
CA ALA A 6 -1.28 9.26 -1.31
C ALA A 6 -2.48 9.67 -0.43
N LEU A 7 -3.39 8.73 -0.18
CA LEU A 7 -4.53 8.95 0.71
C LEU A 7 -4.09 9.27 2.14
N LEU A 8 -3.13 8.50 2.67
CA LEU A 8 -2.57 8.73 4.01
C LEU A 8 -1.87 10.09 4.09
N SER A 9 -1.01 10.42 3.11
CA SER A 9 -0.32 11.71 3.06
C SER A 9 -1.31 12.89 3.00
N HIS A 10 -2.39 12.75 2.22
CA HIS A 10 -3.45 13.75 2.17
C HIS A 10 -4.20 13.86 3.50
N PHE A 11 -4.51 12.72 4.12
CA PHE A 11 -5.24 12.70 5.40
C PHE A 11 -4.46 13.35 6.54
N ILE A 12 -3.14 13.13 6.63
CA ILE A 12 -2.30 13.67 7.70
C ILE A 12 -1.82 15.10 7.46
N LYS A 13 -2.05 15.66 6.26
CA LYS A 13 -1.69 17.02 5.93
C LYS A 13 -2.29 17.97 6.96
N ASP A 14 -1.48 18.92 7.43
CA ASP A 14 -1.84 19.94 8.43
C ASP A 14 -2.29 19.36 9.80
N LYS A 15 -1.92 18.12 10.12
CA LYS A 15 -2.20 17.48 11.41
C LYS A 15 -0.91 17.13 12.14
N ASN A 16 -0.97 17.11 13.47
CA ASN A 16 0.13 16.60 14.30
C ASN A 16 0.29 15.11 14.04
N SER A 17 1.25 14.76 13.20
CA SER A 17 1.40 13.41 12.70
C SER A 17 2.85 12.97 12.60
N ILE A 18 3.08 11.69 12.77
CA ILE A 18 4.34 11.00 12.53
C ILE A 18 4.08 10.00 11.40
N TYR A 19 4.76 10.19 10.28
CA TYR A 19 4.67 9.26 9.15
C TYR A 19 5.97 8.47 9.03
N PHE A 20 5.87 7.16 9.17
CA PHE A 20 6.97 6.24 9.02
C PHE A 20 6.65 5.20 7.96
N MET A 21 7.51 5.04 6.98
CA MET A 21 7.43 4.00 5.96
C MET A 21 8.44 2.89 6.29
N GLY A 22 7.95 1.69 6.51
CA GLY A 22 8.77 0.49 6.63
C GLY A 22 9.43 0.13 5.31
N ILE A 23 10.69 -0.26 5.36
CA ILE A 23 11.44 -0.70 4.18
C ILE A 23 11.86 -2.17 4.32
N GLU A 24 12.06 -2.85 3.19
CA GLU A 24 12.61 -4.19 3.16
C GLU A 24 14.10 -4.16 3.55
N SER A 25 14.35 -4.18 4.86
CA SER A 25 15.68 -4.09 5.46
C SER A 25 15.68 -4.73 6.84
N ASN A 26 16.82 -4.69 7.54
CA ASN A 26 16.95 -5.19 8.89
C ASN A 26 16.26 -4.28 9.93
N ALA A 27 16.13 -4.81 11.17
CA ALA A 27 15.48 -4.11 12.27
C ALA A 27 16.19 -2.80 12.64
N LYS A 28 17.53 -2.75 12.56
CA LYS A 28 18.30 -1.56 12.90
C LYS A 28 17.99 -0.39 11.98
N GLN A 29 18.01 -0.63 10.67
CA GLN A 29 17.71 0.41 9.68
C GLN A 29 16.27 0.92 9.79
N ASN A 30 15.29 0.02 9.98
CA ASN A 30 13.90 0.42 10.19
C ASN A 30 13.73 1.22 11.49
N LEU A 31 14.45 0.86 12.57
CA LEU A 31 14.44 1.60 13.83
C LEU A 31 15.06 3.00 13.69
N GLU A 32 16.16 3.12 12.98
CA GLU A 32 16.81 4.41 12.70
C GLU A 32 15.86 5.34 11.91
N ASN A 33 15.21 4.83 10.86
CA ASN A 33 14.24 5.59 10.08
C ASN A 33 13.02 5.98 10.92
N PHE A 34 12.49 5.08 11.74
CA PHE A 34 11.38 5.38 12.63
C PHE A 34 11.75 6.43 13.68
N SER A 35 12.93 6.31 14.29
CA SER A 35 13.47 7.29 15.23
C SER A 35 13.55 8.68 14.61
N ARG A 36 14.06 8.78 13.39
CA ARG A 36 14.15 10.03 12.65
C ARG A 36 12.77 10.65 12.42
N SER A 37 11.79 9.85 11.95
CA SER A 37 10.41 10.34 11.75
C SER A 37 9.78 10.89 13.04
N ILE A 38 10.07 10.28 14.20
CA ILE A 38 9.60 10.76 15.50
C ILE A 38 10.26 12.10 15.85
N LEU A 39 11.60 12.18 15.74
CA LEU A 39 12.37 13.36 16.11
C LEU A 39 12.06 14.57 15.21
N GLU A 40 11.90 14.35 13.91
CA GLU A 40 11.48 15.39 12.95
C GLU A 40 10.08 15.96 13.25
N SER A 41 9.19 15.13 13.82
CA SER A 41 7.84 15.57 14.22
C SER A 41 7.79 16.33 15.54
N ASP A 42 8.87 16.32 16.32
CA ASP A 42 8.91 16.95 17.65
C ASP A 42 9.91 18.11 17.73
N SER A 43 9.42 19.30 17.39
CA SER A 43 10.21 20.52 17.46
C SER A 43 10.67 20.91 18.89
N ARG A 44 10.11 20.26 19.94
CA ARG A 44 10.42 20.53 21.35
C ARG A 44 11.62 19.75 21.88
N ASN A 45 11.99 18.66 21.19
CA ASN A 45 13.11 17.83 21.60
C ASN A 45 14.09 17.62 20.43
N PRO A 46 15.06 18.50 20.27
CA PRO A 46 16.10 18.39 19.24
C PRO A 46 17.14 17.32 19.57
N ALA A 47 16.75 16.22 20.24
CA ALA A 47 17.65 15.14 20.58
C ALA A 47 18.25 14.55 19.29
N GLU A 48 19.56 14.61 19.16
CA GLU A 48 20.31 14.06 18.02
C GLU A 48 20.42 12.52 18.06
N SER A 49 19.89 11.86 19.11
CA SER A 49 20.08 10.43 19.34
C SER A 49 18.85 9.61 18.90
N VAL A 50 19.10 8.61 18.07
CA VAL A 50 18.10 7.61 17.71
C VAL A 50 17.73 6.74 18.93
N PHE A 51 16.51 6.23 18.95
CA PHE A 51 16.06 5.29 19.97
C PHE A 51 16.81 3.96 19.85
N LEU A 52 17.09 3.32 21.01
CA LEU A 52 17.83 2.06 21.04
C LEU A 52 16.95 0.85 20.68
N THR A 53 15.64 0.94 20.86
CA THR A 53 14.70 -0.15 20.59
C THR A 53 13.38 0.40 20.03
N PHE A 54 12.66 -0.43 19.29
CA PHE A 54 11.29 -0.09 18.86
C PHE A 54 10.36 0.14 20.05
N GLN A 55 10.58 -0.57 21.17
CA GLN A 55 9.79 -0.36 22.38
C GLN A 55 9.96 1.05 22.91
N SER A 56 11.19 1.53 23.08
CA SER A 56 11.44 2.89 23.58
C SER A 56 10.92 3.97 22.62
N ALA A 57 11.04 3.75 21.31
CA ALA A 57 10.51 4.66 20.30
C ALA A 57 8.98 4.75 20.33
N LEU A 58 8.31 3.61 20.35
CA LEU A 58 6.83 3.55 20.45
C LEU A 58 6.34 4.11 21.79
N GLU A 59 6.98 3.74 22.90
CA GLU A 59 6.60 4.23 24.23
C GLU A 59 6.69 5.76 24.33
N TYR A 60 7.72 6.35 23.71
CA TYR A 60 7.83 7.80 23.60
C TYR A 60 6.62 8.43 22.90
N VAL A 61 6.18 7.86 21.77
CA VAL A 61 5.00 8.34 21.03
C VAL A 61 3.72 8.17 21.85
N PHE A 62 3.54 7.02 22.52
CA PHE A 62 2.39 6.79 23.37
C PHE A 62 2.33 7.77 24.57
N ARG A 63 3.45 8.02 25.26
CA ARG A 63 3.52 9.00 26.36
C ARG A 63 3.22 10.42 25.89
N ARG A 64 3.79 10.80 24.74
CA ARG A 64 3.50 12.11 24.15
C ARG A 64 2.02 12.26 23.80
N SER A 65 1.37 11.18 23.35
CA SER A 65 -0.04 11.18 23.00
C SER A 65 -1.01 11.28 24.21
N GLU A 66 -0.54 11.14 25.44
CA GLU A 66 -1.35 11.44 26.63
C GLU A 66 -1.66 12.94 26.73
N GLN A 67 -0.73 13.78 26.31
CA GLN A 67 -0.85 15.24 26.39
C GLN A 67 -1.54 15.85 25.16
N GLU A 68 -1.28 15.32 23.98
CA GLU A 68 -1.77 15.86 22.71
C GLU A 68 -2.24 14.76 21.77
N ARG A 69 -3.14 15.10 20.85
CA ARG A 69 -3.57 14.16 19.82
C ARG A 69 -2.46 14.02 18.77
N ILE A 70 -2.04 12.78 18.53
CA ILE A 70 -1.03 12.43 17.54
C ILE A 70 -1.60 11.38 16.59
N ILE A 71 -1.26 11.49 15.32
CA ILE A 71 -1.52 10.45 14.32
C ILE A 71 -0.18 9.78 14.00
N LEU A 72 -0.04 8.51 14.36
CA LEU A 72 1.10 7.69 13.94
C LEU A 72 0.69 6.81 12.77
N VAL A 73 1.29 7.04 11.62
CA VAL A 73 1.15 6.19 10.43
C VAL A 73 2.38 5.29 10.31
N ILE A 74 2.17 3.99 10.28
CA ILE A 74 3.20 3.00 9.92
C ILE A 74 2.78 2.42 8.57
N ASP A 75 3.31 3.00 7.50
CA ASP A 75 3.09 2.50 6.14
C ASP A 75 4.07 1.36 5.85
N GLU A 76 3.66 0.41 5.01
CA GLU A 76 4.36 -0.85 4.77
C GLU A 76 4.75 -1.58 6.07
N TYR A 77 3.81 -1.61 7.03
CA TYR A 77 3.92 -2.33 8.30
C TYR A 77 4.49 -3.75 8.18
N PRO A 78 4.16 -4.56 7.14
CA PRO A 78 4.72 -5.88 6.96
C PRO A 78 6.24 -5.94 6.98
N TYR A 79 6.94 -4.96 6.41
CA TYR A 79 8.41 -4.93 6.40
C TYR A 79 8.98 -4.73 7.81
N VAL A 80 8.38 -3.84 8.59
CA VAL A 80 8.80 -3.59 9.97
C VAL A 80 8.59 -4.84 10.83
N ALA A 81 7.39 -5.43 10.77
CA ALA A 81 7.04 -6.59 11.57
C ALA A 81 7.84 -7.85 11.20
N ARG A 82 8.22 -8.01 9.93
CA ARG A 82 9.14 -9.08 9.49
C ARG A 82 10.57 -8.84 9.97
N SER A 83 11.04 -7.60 9.96
CA SER A 83 12.39 -7.26 10.40
C SER A 83 12.58 -7.42 11.92
N SER A 84 11.52 -7.24 12.71
CA SER A 84 11.52 -7.36 14.16
C SER A 84 10.33 -8.20 14.65
N LYS A 85 10.58 -9.46 14.99
CA LYS A 85 9.53 -10.42 15.44
C LYS A 85 8.75 -9.96 16.67
N SER A 86 9.35 -9.13 17.52
CA SER A 86 8.72 -8.59 18.72
C SER A 86 7.86 -7.36 18.48
N PHE A 87 7.96 -6.73 17.30
CA PHE A 87 7.33 -5.43 17.03
C PHE A 87 5.82 -5.44 17.27
N SER A 88 5.11 -6.43 16.72
CA SER A 88 3.66 -6.56 16.88
C SER A 88 3.25 -6.79 18.35
N SER A 89 4.04 -7.56 19.10
CA SER A 89 3.77 -7.84 20.52
C SER A 89 4.07 -6.62 21.41
N VAL A 90 5.12 -5.87 21.10
CA VAL A 90 5.42 -4.61 21.77
C VAL A 90 4.30 -3.60 21.52
N LEU A 91 3.84 -3.50 20.28
CA LEU A 91 2.73 -2.61 19.93
C LEU A 91 1.44 -3.02 20.66
N GLN A 92 1.15 -4.32 20.73
CA GLN A 92 0.04 -4.87 21.52
C GLN A 92 0.11 -4.43 22.98
N LEU A 93 1.28 -4.64 23.62
CA LEU A 93 1.50 -4.30 25.02
C LEU A 93 1.23 -2.80 25.27
N LEU A 94 1.75 -1.94 24.43
CA LEU A 94 1.59 -0.50 24.57
C LEU A 94 0.15 -0.04 24.31
N ILE A 95 -0.53 -0.59 23.31
CA ILE A 95 -1.95 -0.31 23.10
C ILE A 95 -2.75 -0.64 24.35
N ASP A 96 -2.55 -1.82 24.93
CA ASP A 96 -3.28 -2.24 26.14
C ASP A 96 -2.93 -1.37 27.36
N GLN A 97 -1.65 -1.03 27.54
CA GLN A 97 -1.17 -0.21 28.65
C GLN A 97 -1.68 1.23 28.61
N TYR A 98 -1.81 1.80 27.42
CA TYR A 98 -2.17 3.22 27.22
C TYR A 98 -3.62 3.43 26.80
N LYS A 99 -4.43 2.36 26.76
CA LYS A 99 -5.79 2.33 26.21
C LYS A 99 -6.68 3.48 26.67
N ASP A 100 -6.67 3.78 27.97
CA ASP A 100 -7.64 4.71 28.57
C ASP A 100 -7.11 6.16 28.67
N ARG A 101 -5.86 6.41 28.32
CA ARG A 101 -5.21 7.72 28.48
C ARG A 101 -4.55 8.30 27.23
N SER A 102 -4.27 7.45 26.25
CA SER A 102 -3.66 7.87 24.98
C SER A 102 -4.69 8.51 24.05
N LYS A 103 -4.30 9.61 23.42
CA LYS A 103 -5.04 10.27 22.32
C LYS A 103 -4.45 9.90 20.96
N LEU A 104 -3.69 8.79 20.89
CA LEU A 104 -3.04 8.33 19.68
C LEU A 104 -4.05 7.76 18.68
N MET A 105 -3.99 8.22 17.45
CA MET A 105 -4.58 7.55 16.30
C MET A 105 -3.47 6.76 15.60
N LEU A 106 -3.47 5.44 15.76
CA LEU A 106 -2.51 4.54 15.11
C LEU A 106 -3.09 3.99 13.82
N ILE A 107 -2.38 4.18 12.71
CA ILE A 107 -2.75 3.66 11.40
C ILE A 107 -1.65 2.70 10.93
N LEU A 108 -2.02 1.44 10.73
CA LEU A 108 -1.16 0.42 10.13
C LEU A 108 -1.60 0.18 8.70
N CYS A 109 -0.69 0.36 7.76
CA CYS A 109 -0.94 0.17 6.33
C CYS A 109 0.05 -0.85 5.76
N GLY A 110 -0.38 -1.62 4.77
CA GLY A 110 0.48 -2.56 4.06
C GLY A 110 -0.09 -2.90 2.69
N SER A 111 0.80 -3.15 1.73
CA SER A 111 0.44 -3.59 0.38
C SER A 111 0.17 -5.09 0.31
N SER A 112 0.82 -5.90 1.16
CA SER A 112 0.61 -7.34 1.23
C SER A 112 -0.68 -7.68 1.97
N MET A 113 -1.76 -7.94 1.22
CA MET A 113 -3.06 -8.29 1.77
C MET A 113 -2.99 -9.56 2.63
N SER A 114 -2.37 -10.62 2.11
CA SER A 114 -2.22 -11.89 2.82
C SER A 114 -1.49 -11.72 4.15
N TYR A 115 -0.41 -10.92 4.18
CA TYR A 115 0.29 -10.63 5.43
C TYR A 115 -0.61 -9.91 6.44
N MET A 116 -1.36 -8.91 6.00
CA MET A 116 -2.27 -8.17 6.89
C MET A 116 -3.38 -9.08 7.42
N GLU A 117 -3.95 -9.94 6.58
CA GLU A 117 -4.98 -10.92 6.98
C GLU A 117 -4.42 -11.94 7.98
N ASP A 118 -3.26 -12.55 7.71
CA ASP A 118 -2.71 -13.64 8.50
C ASP A 118 -2.02 -13.17 9.80
N HIS A 119 -1.38 -12.00 9.80
CA HIS A 119 -0.51 -11.56 10.90
C HIS A 119 -1.02 -10.35 11.69
N VAL A 120 -2.04 -9.64 11.18
CA VAL A 120 -2.62 -8.48 11.86
C VAL A 120 -4.09 -8.74 12.23
N LEU A 121 -4.86 -9.30 11.30
CA LEU A 121 -6.30 -9.46 11.44
C LEU A 121 -6.71 -10.83 11.97
N ALA A 122 -5.86 -11.84 11.83
CA ALA A 122 -6.14 -13.21 12.26
C ALA A 122 -6.32 -13.33 13.79
N TYR A 123 -7.17 -14.26 14.22
CA TYR A 123 -7.51 -14.48 15.64
C TYR A 123 -6.30 -14.68 16.57
N LYS A 124 -5.23 -15.29 16.06
CA LYS A 124 -3.99 -15.54 16.83
C LYS A 124 -2.97 -14.40 16.74
N ALA A 125 -3.24 -13.36 15.94
CA ALA A 125 -2.32 -12.25 15.79
C ALA A 125 -2.31 -11.35 17.03
N PRO A 126 -1.15 -10.77 17.43
CA PRO A 126 -1.04 -9.92 18.62
C PRO A 126 -2.01 -8.73 18.62
N LEU A 127 -2.32 -8.18 17.45
CA LEU A 127 -3.19 -7.02 17.29
C LEU A 127 -4.67 -7.35 17.11
N TYR A 128 -5.02 -8.65 17.13
CA TYR A 128 -6.42 -9.06 17.02
C TYR A 128 -7.29 -8.43 18.13
N GLY A 129 -8.47 -7.96 17.74
CA GLY A 129 -9.43 -7.33 18.67
C GLY A 129 -9.08 -5.91 19.15
N ARG A 130 -7.92 -5.33 18.70
CA ARG A 130 -7.47 -3.97 19.10
C ARG A 130 -7.75 -2.91 18.05
N ARG A 131 -8.17 -3.32 16.87
CA ARG A 131 -8.56 -2.39 15.82
C ARG A 131 -9.92 -1.76 16.12
N THR A 132 -10.05 -0.47 15.85
CA THR A 132 -11.32 0.28 15.92
C THR A 132 -11.97 0.45 14.56
N ALA A 133 -11.18 0.39 13.47
CA ALA A 133 -11.65 0.46 12.09
C ALA A 133 -10.73 -0.34 11.16
N GLN A 134 -11.26 -0.71 10.01
CA GLN A 134 -10.51 -1.37 8.94
C GLN A 134 -11.03 -0.89 7.60
N PHE A 135 -10.12 -0.53 6.70
CA PHE A 135 -10.44 -0.09 5.35
C PHE A 135 -9.67 -0.93 4.34
N LYS A 136 -10.39 -1.49 3.39
CA LYS A 136 -9.81 -2.13 2.21
C LYS A 136 -9.90 -1.14 1.06
N ILE A 137 -8.74 -0.56 0.71
CA ILE A 137 -8.67 0.38 -0.41
C ILE A 137 -8.62 -0.43 -1.70
N LEU A 138 -9.62 -0.24 -2.54
CA LEU A 138 -9.76 -0.88 -3.85
C LEU A 138 -9.36 0.10 -4.96
N PRO A 139 -9.06 -0.41 -6.17
CA PRO A 139 -9.02 0.43 -7.37
C PRO A 139 -10.35 1.18 -7.56
N PHE A 140 -10.33 2.27 -8.29
CA PHE A 140 -11.56 2.98 -8.66
C PHE A 140 -12.52 2.06 -9.39
N ASN A 141 -13.79 2.16 -9.09
CA ASN A 141 -14.83 1.55 -9.91
C ASN A 141 -15.02 2.35 -11.21
N PHE A 142 -15.89 1.86 -12.10
CA PHE A 142 -16.15 2.51 -13.39
C PHE A 142 -16.59 3.98 -13.26
N PHE A 143 -17.51 4.28 -12.34
CA PHE A 143 -18.01 5.63 -12.14
C PHE A 143 -16.94 6.57 -11.56
N GLU A 144 -16.13 6.08 -10.63
CA GLU A 144 -15.01 6.82 -10.07
C GLU A 144 -13.95 7.11 -11.13
N THR A 145 -13.67 6.16 -12.04
CA THR A 145 -12.77 6.35 -13.18
C THR A 145 -13.32 7.40 -14.14
N CYS A 146 -14.63 7.37 -14.45
CA CYS A 146 -15.24 8.39 -15.27
C CYS A 146 -15.22 9.78 -14.59
N HIS A 147 -15.30 9.82 -13.27
CA HIS A 147 -15.20 11.08 -12.52
C HIS A 147 -13.77 11.63 -12.49
N TYR A 148 -12.79 10.74 -12.52
CA TYR A 148 -11.37 11.10 -12.57
C TYR A 148 -11.01 11.81 -13.88
N PHE A 149 -11.48 11.29 -15.01
CA PHE A 149 -11.32 11.89 -16.34
C PHE A 149 -12.50 12.82 -16.67
N ARG A 150 -12.18 14.06 -17.01
CA ARG A 150 -13.22 15.08 -17.28
C ARG A 150 -13.59 15.20 -18.76
N ASN A 151 -12.67 14.86 -19.63
CA ASN A 151 -12.80 15.09 -21.08
C ASN A 151 -13.15 13.81 -21.85
N PHE A 152 -12.99 12.63 -21.26
CA PHE A 152 -13.38 11.38 -21.91
C PHE A 152 -14.91 11.21 -21.94
N SER A 153 -15.40 10.72 -23.07
CA SER A 153 -16.79 10.27 -23.18
C SER A 153 -17.01 9.01 -22.32
N PRO A 154 -18.26 8.65 -21.97
CA PRO A 154 -18.54 7.40 -21.25
C PRO A 154 -18.02 6.15 -21.98
N SER A 155 -18.00 6.15 -23.31
CA SER A 155 -17.44 5.08 -24.14
C SER A 155 -15.92 4.99 -23.99
N ASP A 156 -15.23 6.13 -24.02
CA ASP A 156 -13.79 6.20 -23.83
C ASP A 156 -13.41 5.76 -22.41
N CYS A 157 -14.17 6.21 -21.40
CA CYS A 157 -13.99 5.74 -20.03
C CYS A 157 -14.17 4.23 -19.90
N ALA A 158 -15.10 3.62 -20.65
CA ALA A 158 -15.29 2.17 -20.62
C ALA A 158 -14.09 1.42 -21.21
N LEU A 159 -13.50 1.94 -22.30
CA LEU A 159 -12.29 1.39 -22.90
C LEU A 159 -11.10 1.52 -21.93
N ILE A 160 -10.87 2.72 -21.42
CA ILE A 160 -9.77 2.96 -20.44
C ILE A 160 -9.94 2.10 -19.19
N TYR A 161 -11.15 2.00 -18.65
CA TYR A 161 -11.43 1.14 -17.50
C TYR A 161 -11.20 -0.35 -17.81
N GLY A 162 -11.59 -0.80 -19.00
CA GLY A 162 -11.32 -2.18 -19.45
C GLY A 162 -9.84 -2.52 -19.55
N ILE A 163 -8.99 -1.53 -19.86
CA ILE A 163 -7.54 -1.70 -20.02
C ILE A 163 -6.80 -1.53 -18.68
N ALA A 164 -7.08 -0.46 -17.93
CA ALA A 164 -6.35 -0.06 -16.74
C ALA A 164 -6.98 -0.55 -15.41
N GLY A 165 -8.21 -1.06 -15.45
CA GLY A 165 -8.91 -1.62 -14.29
C GLY A 165 -9.17 -0.63 -13.16
N GLY A 166 -9.18 0.67 -13.39
CA GLY A 166 -9.39 1.71 -12.38
C GLY A 166 -8.22 1.89 -11.41
N THR A 167 -7.05 1.33 -11.68
CA THR A 167 -5.86 1.46 -10.83
C THR A 167 -5.31 2.88 -10.92
N PRO A 168 -5.32 3.69 -9.83
CA PRO A 168 -4.92 5.10 -9.88
C PRO A 168 -3.53 5.34 -10.48
N GLN A 169 -2.57 4.47 -10.17
CA GLN A 169 -1.21 4.57 -10.71
C GLN A 169 -1.18 4.44 -12.24
N TYR A 170 -2.08 3.64 -12.83
CA TYR A 170 -2.16 3.47 -14.28
C TYR A 170 -2.92 4.63 -14.91
N LEU A 171 -4.00 5.09 -14.27
CA LEU A 171 -4.79 6.23 -14.74
C LEU A 171 -3.97 7.52 -14.78
N LEU A 172 -3.02 7.70 -13.86
CA LEU A 172 -2.08 8.83 -13.84
C LEU A 172 -1.14 8.89 -15.08
N GLN A 173 -0.98 7.79 -15.81
CA GLN A 173 -0.18 7.76 -17.05
C GLN A 173 -0.99 8.15 -18.29
N MET A 174 -2.27 8.42 -18.15
CA MET A 174 -3.18 8.73 -19.23
C MET A 174 -3.56 10.21 -19.22
N ASP A 175 -3.75 10.75 -20.40
CA ASP A 175 -4.11 12.15 -20.65
C ASP A 175 -5.47 12.20 -21.37
N ASP A 176 -6.48 12.75 -20.72
CA ASP A 176 -7.83 12.86 -21.27
C ASP A 176 -7.97 14.00 -22.29
N SER A 177 -6.90 14.72 -22.59
CA SER A 177 -6.81 15.63 -23.75
C SER A 177 -6.46 14.92 -25.06
N MET A 178 -5.97 13.67 -24.97
CA MET A 178 -5.63 12.82 -26.11
C MET A 178 -6.73 11.78 -26.37
N SER A 179 -6.78 11.24 -27.57
CA SER A 179 -7.66 10.11 -27.89
C SER A 179 -7.27 8.85 -27.08
N VAL A 180 -8.20 7.91 -26.92
CA VAL A 180 -7.95 6.61 -26.29
C VAL A 180 -6.84 5.85 -27.03
N ASP A 181 -6.86 5.87 -28.36
CA ASP A 181 -5.85 5.20 -29.20
C ASP A 181 -4.44 5.76 -28.97
N GLU A 182 -4.31 7.08 -28.85
CA GLU A 182 -3.02 7.71 -28.54
C GLU A 182 -2.55 7.35 -27.14
N ASN A 183 -3.45 7.35 -26.16
CA ASN A 183 -3.15 6.91 -24.80
C ASN A 183 -2.64 5.45 -24.80
N ILE A 184 -3.33 4.54 -25.47
CA ILE A 184 -2.92 3.12 -25.57
C ILE A 184 -1.54 2.99 -26.19
N LYS A 185 -1.29 3.68 -27.32
CA LYS A 185 0.01 3.65 -27.99
C LYS A 185 1.13 4.16 -27.09
N ASN A 186 0.91 5.27 -26.41
CA ASN A 186 1.92 5.93 -25.60
C ASN A 186 2.21 5.20 -24.29
N THR A 187 1.21 4.57 -23.67
CA THR A 187 1.34 3.97 -22.34
C THR A 187 1.57 2.46 -22.36
N PHE A 188 0.88 1.71 -23.24
CA PHE A 188 0.94 0.23 -23.22
C PHE A 188 1.74 -0.38 -24.38
N LEU A 189 1.82 0.30 -25.51
CA LEU A 189 2.49 -0.23 -26.71
C LEU A 189 3.87 0.41 -26.96
N ASN A 190 4.23 1.43 -26.21
CA ASN A 190 5.54 2.06 -26.28
C ASN A 190 6.51 1.37 -25.33
N SER A 191 7.56 0.75 -25.86
CA SER A 191 8.58 0.03 -25.06
C SER A 191 9.32 0.90 -24.04
N SER A 192 9.28 2.23 -24.19
CA SER A 192 9.87 3.17 -23.23
C SER A 192 8.89 3.56 -22.12
N SER A 193 7.64 3.11 -22.19
CA SER A 193 6.62 3.41 -21.17
C SER A 193 6.75 2.50 -19.95
N ALA A 194 6.49 3.05 -18.76
CA ALA A 194 6.46 2.30 -17.51
C ALA A 194 5.41 1.18 -17.49
N LEU A 195 4.34 1.29 -18.29
CA LEU A 195 3.27 0.28 -18.34
C LEU A 195 3.49 -0.81 -19.40
N PHE A 196 4.51 -0.69 -20.24
CA PHE A 196 4.80 -1.70 -21.26
C PHE A 196 5.12 -3.08 -20.66
N GLU A 197 5.99 -3.12 -19.66
CA GLU A 197 6.37 -4.35 -18.97
C GLU A 197 5.52 -4.65 -17.71
N GLU A 198 4.57 -3.78 -17.39
CA GLU A 198 3.80 -3.91 -16.16
C GLU A 198 3.00 -5.21 -16.04
N PRO A 199 2.39 -5.79 -17.11
CA PRO A 199 1.73 -7.08 -17.02
C PRO A 199 2.65 -8.21 -16.54
N GLU A 200 3.87 -8.27 -17.08
CA GLU A 200 4.87 -9.26 -16.65
C GLU A 200 5.35 -9.00 -15.20
N ASN A 201 5.60 -7.74 -14.86
CA ASN A 201 6.05 -7.35 -13.54
C ASN A 201 4.97 -7.64 -12.49
N LEU A 202 3.70 -7.45 -12.83
CA LEU A 202 2.58 -7.80 -11.98
C LEU A 202 2.52 -9.31 -11.72
N LEU A 203 2.64 -10.12 -12.77
CA LEU A 203 2.67 -11.59 -12.62
C LEU A 203 3.84 -12.04 -11.75
N LYS A 204 5.04 -11.49 -11.95
CA LYS A 204 6.22 -11.82 -11.13
C LYS A 204 6.02 -11.51 -9.63
N GLN A 205 5.20 -10.52 -9.29
CA GLN A 205 4.93 -10.12 -7.91
C GLN A 205 3.76 -10.89 -7.26
N GLU A 206 2.76 -11.26 -8.05
CA GLU A 206 1.49 -11.78 -7.51
C GLU A 206 1.38 -13.31 -7.55
N VAL A 207 2.10 -13.99 -8.46
CA VAL A 207 1.96 -15.43 -8.66
C VAL A 207 3.28 -16.19 -8.53
N ARG A 208 3.20 -17.47 -8.14
CA ARG A 208 4.39 -18.32 -7.96
C ARG A 208 5.04 -18.77 -9.28
N GLU A 209 4.24 -18.93 -10.33
CA GLU A 209 4.67 -19.40 -11.66
C GLU A 209 4.30 -18.38 -12.75
N PRO A 210 4.99 -17.23 -12.84
CA PRO A 210 4.65 -16.15 -13.77
C PRO A 210 4.62 -16.59 -15.24
N SER A 211 5.52 -17.49 -15.63
CA SER A 211 5.62 -18.00 -17.00
C SER A 211 4.38 -18.80 -17.43
N LEU A 212 3.83 -19.64 -16.54
CA LEU A 212 2.62 -20.39 -16.79
C LEU A 212 1.41 -19.45 -16.98
N TYR A 213 1.26 -18.48 -16.10
CA TYR A 213 0.18 -17.49 -16.21
C TYR A 213 0.30 -16.66 -17.50
N ASN A 214 1.51 -16.24 -17.86
CA ASN A 214 1.74 -15.52 -19.11
C ASN A 214 1.40 -16.39 -20.35
N ALA A 215 1.74 -17.66 -20.34
CA ALA A 215 1.38 -18.59 -21.41
C ALA A 215 -0.15 -18.76 -21.52
N ILE A 216 -0.86 -18.86 -20.39
CA ILE A 216 -2.34 -18.94 -20.37
C ILE A 216 -2.96 -17.67 -20.95
N ILE A 217 -2.50 -16.49 -20.51
CA ILE A 217 -2.98 -15.18 -21.03
C ILE A 217 -2.73 -15.09 -22.54
N SER A 218 -1.54 -15.47 -22.99
CA SER A 218 -1.17 -15.46 -24.42
C SER A 218 -2.03 -16.44 -25.23
N ALA A 219 -2.34 -17.63 -24.70
CA ALA A 219 -3.23 -18.59 -25.34
C ALA A 219 -4.65 -18.01 -25.53
N ILE A 220 -5.18 -17.34 -24.51
CA ILE A 220 -6.48 -16.65 -24.57
C ILE A 220 -6.44 -15.50 -25.58
N ALA A 221 -5.42 -14.66 -25.54
CA ALA A 221 -5.25 -13.54 -26.45
C ALA A 221 -5.14 -13.97 -27.91
N THR A 222 -4.64 -15.19 -28.16
CA THR A 222 -4.58 -15.82 -29.51
C THR A 222 -5.82 -16.65 -29.86
N GLY A 223 -6.94 -16.46 -29.13
CA GLY A 223 -8.27 -16.98 -29.49
C GLY A 223 -8.68 -18.29 -28.82
N ALA A 224 -7.88 -18.86 -27.89
CA ALA A 224 -8.33 -20.01 -27.11
C ALA A 224 -9.45 -19.61 -26.13
N SER A 225 -10.62 -20.22 -26.26
CA SER A 225 -11.81 -19.87 -25.45
C SER A 225 -12.27 -21.02 -24.53
N LYS A 226 -11.75 -22.22 -24.73
CA LYS A 226 -12.08 -23.41 -23.95
C LYS A 226 -10.88 -23.88 -23.14
N LEU A 227 -11.13 -24.44 -21.96
CA LEU A 227 -10.08 -24.98 -21.09
C LEU A 227 -9.17 -25.99 -21.81
N SER A 228 -9.77 -26.88 -22.62
CA SER A 228 -9.02 -27.85 -23.43
C SER A 228 -8.09 -27.21 -24.46
N GLU A 229 -8.53 -26.13 -25.10
CA GLU A 229 -7.72 -25.37 -26.07
C GLU A 229 -6.55 -24.68 -25.39
N ILE A 230 -6.80 -24.06 -24.22
CA ILE A 230 -5.77 -23.42 -23.40
C ILE A 230 -4.76 -24.47 -22.93
N SER A 231 -5.23 -25.59 -22.35
CA SER A 231 -4.36 -26.68 -21.90
C SER A 231 -3.48 -27.22 -23.03
N THR A 232 -4.02 -27.38 -24.23
CA THR A 232 -3.25 -27.87 -25.39
C THR A 232 -2.17 -26.86 -25.83
N LYS A 233 -2.43 -25.55 -25.70
CA LYS A 233 -1.46 -24.49 -26.10
C LYS A 233 -0.38 -24.24 -25.05
N VAL A 234 -0.68 -24.52 -23.81
CA VAL A 234 0.22 -24.23 -22.67
C VAL A 234 1.09 -25.43 -22.30
N GLY A 235 0.65 -26.65 -22.60
CA GLY A 235 1.36 -27.93 -22.34
C GLY A 235 0.79 -28.70 -21.18
#